data_e6fba0284ccd021b543d140df836818e
#
_entry.id   e6fba0284ccd021b543d140df836818e
#
_cell.length_a   1.000
_cell.length_b   1.000
_cell.length_c   1.000
_cell.angle_alpha   90.00
_cell.angle_beta   90.00
_cell.angle_gamma   90.00
#
_symmetry.space_group_name_H-M   'P 1'
#
loop_
_entity.id
_entity.type
_entity.pdbx_description
1 polymer ?
#
loop_
_entity_poly.entity_id
_entity_poly.type
_entity_poly.pdbx_seq_one_letter_code
_entity_poly.pdbx_strand_id
1 'polypeptide(L)'
;MTYDMNINELVNGCMNAVNSRMKNLKTLNIVVVGKTGVGKSTLVNAVFRENIAATGIGSPVTQHIQKCTKNGVPLVIYDTKGFELEKKVQQEIKNELIEKIDEGRKSRDINQAIHCIWYCVNACDDRFEPSEEQWIREFTRQNENYRIPV
;
A
#
# COMPACT_ATOMS: atom_id res chain seq x y z
N MET A 1 -16.04 -17.18 38.77
CA MET A 1 -14.59 -17.06 38.45
C MET A 1 -14.40 -15.77 37.69
N THR A 2 -13.98 -14.74 38.38
CA THR A 2 -13.47 -13.50 37.75
C THR A 2 -12.06 -13.80 37.30
N TYR A 3 -11.88 -13.92 35.99
CA TYR A 3 -10.54 -13.88 35.41
C TYR A 3 -10.05 -12.42 35.51
N ASP A 4 -9.33 -12.11 36.56
CA ASP A 4 -8.51 -10.90 36.61
C ASP A 4 -7.37 -11.08 35.58
N MET A 5 -7.69 -10.73 34.35
CA MET A 5 -6.71 -10.72 33.30
C MET A 5 -5.77 -9.54 33.58
N ASN A 6 -4.56 -9.86 33.97
CA ASN A 6 -3.53 -8.86 34.25
C ASN A 6 -3.24 -8.10 32.95
N ILE A 7 -3.69 -6.85 32.88
CA ILE A 7 -3.52 -5.98 31.69
C ILE A 7 -2.04 -5.92 31.27
N ASN A 8 -1.13 -5.94 32.21
CA ASN A 8 0.31 -5.92 31.92
C ASN A 8 0.77 -7.21 31.23
N GLU A 9 0.25 -8.36 31.62
CA GLU A 9 0.56 -9.63 30.94
C GLU A 9 -0.02 -9.65 29.52
N LEU A 10 -1.24 -9.12 29.32
CA LEU A 10 -1.82 -8.99 27.99
C LEU A 10 -1.01 -8.06 27.10
N VAL A 11 -0.64 -6.88 27.60
CA VAL A 11 0.17 -5.91 26.87
C VAL A 11 1.55 -6.52 26.52
N ASN A 12 2.21 -7.15 27.47
CA ASN A 12 3.50 -7.80 27.22
C ASN A 12 3.36 -8.95 26.20
N GLY A 13 2.32 -9.76 26.28
CA GLY A 13 2.02 -10.80 25.31
C GLY A 13 1.82 -10.26 23.90
N CYS A 14 1.06 -9.17 23.75
CA CYS A 14 0.85 -8.48 22.47
C CYS A 14 2.17 -7.89 21.94
N MET A 15 2.95 -7.22 22.78
CA MET A 15 4.24 -6.64 22.39
C MET A 15 5.23 -7.72 21.94
N ASN A 16 5.29 -8.84 22.63
CA ASN A 16 6.15 -9.96 22.25
C ASN A 16 5.72 -10.59 20.93
N ALA A 17 4.42 -10.73 20.68
CA ALA A 17 3.89 -11.24 19.42
C ALA A 17 4.21 -10.28 18.26
N VAL A 18 4.04 -8.96 18.46
CA VAL A 18 4.39 -7.94 17.47
C VAL A 18 5.89 -7.98 17.17
N ASN A 19 6.73 -7.95 18.20
CA ASN A 19 8.18 -7.98 18.05
C ASN A 19 8.67 -9.26 17.35
N SER A 20 8.07 -10.40 17.65
CA SER A 20 8.39 -11.67 16.98
C SER A 20 8.06 -11.63 15.49
N ARG A 21 6.92 -11.05 15.12
CA ARG A 21 6.54 -10.88 13.71
C ARG A 21 7.42 -9.87 13.00
N MET A 22 7.76 -8.75 13.66
CA MET A 22 8.63 -7.72 13.08
C MET A 22 10.06 -8.22 12.84
N LYS A 23 10.58 -9.14 13.65
CA LYS A 23 11.90 -9.76 13.41
C LYS A 23 11.99 -10.48 12.06
N ASN A 24 10.88 -10.97 11.55
CA ASN A 24 10.81 -11.66 10.26
C ASN A 24 10.53 -10.72 9.09
N LEU A 25 10.16 -9.46 9.36
CA LEU A 25 9.92 -8.46 8.34
C LEU A 25 11.25 -7.87 7.86
N LYS A 26 11.65 -8.25 6.67
CA LYS A 26 12.88 -7.78 6.01
C LYS A 26 12.60 -6.68 4.99
N THR A 27 11.37 -6.60 4.51
CA THR A 27 10.97 -5.67 3.44
C THR A 27 9.59 -5.11 3.73
N LEU A 28 9.48 -3.79 3.73
CA LEU A 28 8.20 -3.10 3.82
C LEU A 28 7.65 -2.88 2.39
N ASN A 29 6.44 -3.35 2.13
CA ASN A 29 5.78 -3.19 0.84
C ASN A 29 4.63 -2.17 0.97
N ILE A 30 4.72 -1.08 0.21
CA ILE A 30 3.75 0.00 0.18
C ILE A 30 3.21 0.13 -1.23
N VAL A 31 1.91 0.35 -1.38
CA VAL A 31 1.29 0.72 -2.64
C VAL A 31 0.96 2.21 -2.64
N VAL A 32 1.27 2.90 -3.72
CA VAL A 32 0.94 4.32 -3.90
C VAL A 32 -0.15 4.44 -4.96
N VAL A 33 -1.26 5.04 -4.60
CA VAL A 33 -2.46 5.20 -5.43
C VAL A 33 -2.86 6.68 -5.49
N GLY A 34 -3.48 7.09 -6.56
CA GLY A 34 -4.02 8.44 -6.73
C GLY A 34 -4.09 8.85 -8.19
N LYS A 35 -4.71 9.98 -8.46
CA LYS A 35 -4.85 10.52 -9.81
C LYS A 35 -3.52 10.82 -10.49
N THR A 36 -3.56 10.92 -11.80
CA THR A 36 -2.44 11.45 -12.60
C THR A 36 -2.13 12.89 -12.17
N GLY A 37 -0.85 13.18 -11.99
CA GLY A 37 -0.38 14.53 -11.66
C GLY A 37 -0.46 14.94 -10.18
N VAL A 38 -0.94 14.08 -9.27
CA VAL A 38 -0.99 14.41 -7.82
C VAL A 38 0.38 14.36 -7.13
N GLY A 39 1.43 13.92 -7.82
CA GLY A 39 2.79 13.85 -7.28
C GLY A 39 3.23 12.49 -6.77
N LYS A 40 2.59 11.37 -7.15
CA LYS A 40 2.99 10.01 -6.76
C LYS A 40 4.44 9.71 -7.08
N SER A 41 4.86 9.93 -8.33
CA SER A 41 6.25 9.70 -8.77
C SER A 41 7.23 10.61 -8.04
N THR A 42 6.85 11.84 -7.77
CA THR A 42 7.65 12.78 -6.98
C THR A 42 7.83 12.26 -5.55
N LEU A 43 6.76 11.74 -4.94
CA LEU A 43 6.80 11.14 -3.61
C LEU A 43 7.73 9.92 -3.59
N VAL A 44 7.58 9.00 -4.55
CA VAL A 44 8.44 7.81 -4.67
C VAL A 44 9.91 8.20 -4.78
N ASN A 45 10.23 9.16 -5.66
CA ASN A 45 11.59 9.66 -5.83
C ASN A 45 12.14 10.31 -4.56
N ALA A 46 11.32 11.08 -3.85
CA ALA A 46 11.71 11.72 -2.60
C ALA A 46 12.00 10.68 -1.50
N VAL A 47 11.19 9.64 -1.39
CA VAL A 47 11.38 8.56 -0.41
C VAL A 47 12.70 7.82 -0.65
N PHE A 48 13.00 7.48 -1.89
CA PHE A 48 14.25 6.80 -2.24
C PHE A 48 15.45 7.76 -2.37
N ARG A 49 15.21 9.08 -2.34
CA ARG A 49 16.22 10.13 -2.63
C ARG A 49 16.95 9.88 -3.95
N GLU A 50 16.21 9.42 -4.94
CA GLU A 50 16.73 9.06 -6.26
C GLU A 50 15.58 9.10 -7.28
N ASN A 51 15.91 9.38 -8.52
CA ASN A 51 14.91 9.53 -9.59
C ASN A 51 14.47 8.15 -10.17
N ILE A 52 13.95 7.29 -9.32
CA ILE A 52 13.59 5.90 -9.67
C ILE A 52 12.35 5.84 -10.56
N ALA A 53 11.30 6.61 -10.24
CA ALA A 53 10.04 6.56 -10.97
C ALA A 53 10.14 7.15 -12.38
N ALA A 54 11.04 8.12 -12.62
CA ALA A 54 11.22 8.75 -13.93
C ALA A 54 12.16 7.96 -14.86
N THR A 55 13.05 7.14 -14.31
CA THR A 55 14.04 6.38 -15.08
C THR A 55 13.55 5.02 -15.55
N GLY A 56 12.33 4.64 -15.21
CA GLY A 56 11.80 3.31 -15.56
C GLY A 56 12.55 2.14 -14.91
N ILE A 57 13.35 2.41 -13.86
CA ILE A 57 14.06 1.37 -13.10
C ILE A 57 13.11 0.46 -12.34
N GLY A 58 11.84 0.86 -12.24
CA GLY A 58 10.80 -0.02 -11.75
C GLY A 58 10.49 -1.14 -12.74
N SER A 59 10.43 -2.37 -12.26
CA SER A 59 9.96 -3.48 -13.09
C SER A 59 8.44 -3.49 -13.15
N PRO A 60 7.83 -3.65 -14.34
CA PRO A 60 6.39 -3.77 -14.46
C PRO A 60 5.93 -5.05 -13.75
N VAL A 61 4.91 -4.92 -12.92
CA VAL A 61 4.25 -6.04 -12.23
C VAL A 61 2.97 -6.41 -12.97
N THR A 62 2.20 -5.37 -13.32
CA THR A 62 0.99 -5.48 -14.15
C THR A 62 0.98 -4.35 -15.17
N GLN A 63 -0.11 -4.23 -15.94
CA GLN A 63 -0.28 -3.11 -16.87
C GLN A 63 -0.25 -1.74 -16.17
N HIS A 64 -0.72 -1.66 -14.93
CA HIS A 64 -0.91 -0.41 -14.20
C HIS A 64 -0.07 -0.30 -12.93
N ILE A 65 0.66 -1.33 -12.53
CA ILE A 65 1.49 -1.36 -11.32
C ILE A 65 2.96 -1.59 -11.67
N GLN A 66 3.82 -0.72 -11.17
CA GLN A 66 5.27 -0.79 -11.31
C GLN A 66 5.93 -0.96 -9.94
N LYS A 67 6.88 -1.88 -9.84
CA LYS A 67 7.64 -2.13 -8.62
C LYS A 67 8.89 -1.26 -8.60
N CYS A 68 9.02 -0.39 -7.60
CA CYS A 68 10.15 0.48 -7.37
C CYS A 68 10.95 -0.01 -6.17
N THR A 69 12.25 -0.22 -6.36
CA THR A 69 13.18 -0.66 -5.31
C THR A 69 14.50 0.09 -5.41
N LYS A 70 15.25 0.11 -4.31
CA LYS A 70 16.62 0.63 -4.27
C LYS A 70 17.51 -0.31 -3.48
N ASN A 71 18.70 -0.59 -3.99
CA ASN A 71 19.68 -1.46 -3.32
C ASN A 71 20.01 -0.96 -1.91
N GLY A 72 20.00 -1.86 -0.94
CA GLY A 72 20.30 -1.56 0.45
C GLY A 72 19.15 -0.89 1.23
N VAL A 73 18.01 -0.63 0.58
CA VAL A 73 16.83 -0.07 1.24
C VAL A 73 15.77 -1.16 1.38
N PRO A 74 15.36 -1.54 2.61
CA PRO A 74 14.37 -2.59 2.86
C PRO A 74 12.94 -2.10 2.61
N LEU A 75 12.72 -1.46 1.47
CA LEU A 75 11.44 -0.86 1.08
C LEU A 75 11.15 -1.19 -0.39
N VAL A 76 9.93 -1.60 -0.65
CA VAL A 76 9.36 -1.74 -2.00
C VAL A 76 8.16 -0.81 -2.10
N ILE A 77 8.14 0.03 -3.11
CA ILE A 77 6.97 0.82 -3.46
C ILE A 77 6.39 0.29 -4.77
N TYR A 78 5.12 -0.08 -4.72
CA TYR A 78 4.32 -0.38 -5.90
C TYR A 78 3.63 0.90 -6.34
N ASP A 79 4.18 1.53 -7.37
CA ASP A 79 3.61 2.75 -7.96
C ASP A 79 2.53 2.37 -8.96
N THR A 80 1.31 2.86 -8.75
CA THR A 80 0.22 2.66 -9.70
C THR A 80 0.21 3.79 -10.72
N LYS A 81 -0.13 3.48 -11.97
CA LYS A 81 -0.47 4.53 -12.93
C LYS A 81 -1.58 5.40 -12.35
N GLY A 82 -1.46 6.71 -12.52
CA GLY A 82 -2.51 7.62 -12.12
C GLY A 82 -3.81 7.24 -12.84
N PHE A 83 -4.89 7.07 -12.09
CA PHE A 83 -6.17 6.90 -12.74
C PHE A 83 -6.72 8.27 -13.15
N GLU A 84 -7.05 8.37 -14.40
CA GLU A 84 -7.78 9.49 -14.95
C GLU A 84 -9.29 9.30 -14.74
N LEU A 85 -10.07 10.18 -15.33
CA LEU A 85 -11.54 10.16 -15.19
C LEU A 85 -12.23 8.91 -15.77
N GLU A 86 -11.49 8.06 -16.48
CA GLU A 86 -12.03 6.84 -17.07
C GLU A 86 -12.30 5.78 -16.01
N LYS A 87 -13.58 5.54 -15.76
CA LYS A 87 -14.05 4.52 -14.80
C LYS A 87 -13.47 3.13 -15.06
N LYS A 88 -13.21 2.79 -16.32
CA LYS A 88 -12.62 1.50 -16.71
C LYS A 88 -11.21 1.34 -16.14
N VAL A 89 -10.34 2.34 -16.32
CA VAL A 89 -8.97 2.33 -15.81
C VAL A 89 -8.96 2.29 -14.28
N GLN A 90 -9.84 3.05 -13.63
CA GLN A 90 -9.99 3.03 -12.18
C GLN A 90 -10.36 1.63 -11.67
N GLN A 91 -11.26 0.94 -12.37
CA GLN A 91 -11.67 -0.41 -12.00
C GLN A 91 -10.55 -1.43 -12.24
N GLU A 92 -9.82 -1.31 -13.34
CA GLU A 92 -8.67 -2.18 -13.66
C GLU A 92 -7.59 -2.05 -12.58
N ILE A 93 -7.19 -0.83 -12.21
CA ILE A 93 -6.22 -0.59 -11.12
C ILE A 93 -6.70 -1.17 -9.80
N LYS A 94 -7.98 -1.00 -9.46
CA LYS A 94 -8.56 -1.56 -8.24
C LYS A 94 -8.49 -3.09 -8.22
N ASN A 95 -8.84 -3.74 -9.33
CA ASN A 95 -8.78 -5.19 -9.45
C ASN A 95 -7.34 -5.70 -9.32
N GLU A 96 -6.40 -5.10 -10.05
CA GLU A 96 -4.98 -5.46 -9.98
C GLU A 96 -4.41 -5.29 -8.55
N LEU A 97 -4.83 -4.23 -7.84
CA LEU A 97 -4.42 -3.99 -6.47
C LEU A 97 -4.96 -5.06 -5.51
N ILE A 98 -6.25 -5.40 -5.63
CA ILE A 98 -6.86 -6.45 -4.81
C ILE A 98 -6.22 -7.81 -5.09
N GLU A 99 -5.95 -8.15 -6.35
CA GLU A 99 -5.24 -9.37 -6.72
C GLU A 99 -3.84 -9.41 -6.09
N LYS A 100 -3.11 -8.29 -6.15
CA LYS A 100 -1.77 -8.19 -5.54
C LYS A 100 -1.80 -8.37 -4.02
N ILE A 101 -2.79 -7.81 -3.34
CA ILE A 101 -3.00 -7.99 -1.90
C ILE A 101 -3.29 -9.47 -1.60
N ASP A 102 -4.17 -10.09 -2.37
CA ASP A 102 -4.57 -11.48 -2.18
C ASP A 102 -3.40 -12.46 -2.42
N GLU A 103 -2.60 -12.25 -3.46
CA GLU A 103 -1.37 -13.00 -3.72
C GLU A 103 -0.40 -12.94 -2.54
N GLY A 104 -0.13 -11.74 -2.04
CA GLY A 104 0.74 -11.53 -0.88
C GLY A 104 0.24 -12.25 0.36
N ARG A 105 -1.07 -12.26 0.60
CA ARG A 105 -1.70 -12.98 1.71
C ARG A 105 -1.59 -14.50 1.55
N LYS A 106 -1.85 -15.02 0.35
CA LYS A 106 -1.78 -16.45 0.04
C LYS A 106 -0.37 -17.01 0.15
N SER A 107 0.64 -16.20 -0.11
CA SER A 107 2.06 -16.60 0.01
C SER A 107 2.44 -17.01 1.43
N ARG A 108 1.71 -16.52 2.44
CA ARG A 108 2.03 -16.67 3.88
C ARG A 108 3.40 -16.11 4.27
N ASP A 109 4.07 -15.41 3.37
CA ASP A 109 5.33 -14.72 3.62
C ASP A 109 5.04 -13.23 3.87
N ILE A 110 5.31 -12.76 5.09
CA ILE A 110 5.11 -11.37 5.47
C ILE A 110 5.87 -10.40 4.54
N ASN A 111 6.98 -10.82 3.96
CA ASN A 111 7.77 -9.99 3.05
C ASN A 111 7.17 -9.83 1.65
N GLN A 112 6.14 -10.62 1.33
CA GLN A 112 5.39 -10.51 0.08
C GLN A 112 4.03 -9.83 0.27
N ALA A 113 3.58 -9.69 1.51
CA ALA A 113 2.33 -9.01 1.83
C ALA A 113 2.42 -7.51 1.53
N ILE A 114 1.32 -6.91 1.13
CA ILE A 114 1.17 -5.45 1.11
C ILE A 114 0.89 -4.99 2.54
N HIS A 115 1.68 -4.05 3.05
CA HIS A 115 1.62 -3.62 4.44
C HIS A 115 0.83 -2.32 4.62
N CYS A 116 0.85 -1.44 3.61
CA CYS A 116 0.20 -0.14 3.68
C CYS A 116 -0.13 0.36 2.27
N ILE A 117 -1.14 1.20 2.18
CA ILE A 117 -1.53 1.90 0.95
C ILE A 117 -1.48 3.40 1.22
N TRP A 118 -0.77 4.13 0.38
CA TRP A 118 -0.77 5.58 0.38
C TRP A 118 -1.66 6.10 -0.72
N TYR A 119 -2.79 6.67 -0.32
CA TYR A 119 -3.66 7.37 -1.24
C TYR A 119 -3.24 8.84 -1.33
N CYS A 120 -2.72 9.24 -2.49
CA CYS A 120 -2.21 10.58 -2.71
C CYS A 120 -3.32 11.52 -3.21
N VAL A 121 -3.48 12.64 -2.53
CA VAL A 121 -4.42 13.73 -2.87
C VAL A 121 -3.65 15.00 -3.14
N ASN A 122 -4.07 15.78 -4.10
CA ASN A 122 -3.49 17.10 -4.34
C ASN A 122 -4.02 18.10 -3.31
N ALA A 123 -3.15 18.59 -2.44
CA ALA A 123 -3.52 19.55 -1.40
C ALA A 123 -3.85 20.94 -1.94
N CYS A 124 -3.45 21.22 -3.20
CA CYS A 124 -3.74 22.49 -3.85
C CYS A 124 -5.09 22.51 -4.58
N ASP A 125 -5.68 21.36 -4.82
CA ASP A 125 -7.02 21.25 -5.40
C ASP A 125 -8.04 21.29 -4.26
N ASP A 126 -8.83 22.36 -4.19
CA ASP A 126 -9.90 22.52 -3.20
C ASP A 126 -11.04 21.49 -3.35
N ARG A 127 -10.86 20.49 -4.19
CA ARG A 127 -11.90 19.50 -4.51
C ARG A 127 -11.36 18.09 -4.52
N PHE A 128 -11.77 17.34 -3.53
CA PHE A 128 -11.80 15.89 -3.59
C PHE A 128 -12.96 15.49 -4.50
N GLU A 129 -12.67 14.86 -5.63
CA GLU A 129 -13.71 14.56 -6.62
C GLU A 129 -14.60 13.39 -6.19
N PRO A 130 -15.90 13.42 -6.55
CA PRO A 130 -16.83 12.33 -6.23
C PRO A 130 -16.36 10.95 -6.73
N SER A 131 -15.63 10.92 -7.84
CA SER A 131 -15.05 9.67 -8.38
C SER A 131 -13.95 9.09 -7.50
N GLU A 132 -13.15 9.94 -6.84
CA GLU A 132 -12.13 9.52 -5.87
C GLU A 132 -12.78 8.99 -4.60
N GLU A 133 -13.79 9.70 -4.10
CA GLU A 133 -14.55 9.27 -2.94
C GLU A 133 -15.20 7.90 -3.19
N GLN A 134 -15.83 7.72 -4.34
CA GLN A 134 -16.44 6.45 -4.72
C GLN A 134 -15.40 5.33 -4.79
N TRP A 135 -14.25 5.58 -5.42
CA TRP A 135 -13.18 4.60 -5.53
C TRP A 135 -12.67 4.16 -4.15
N ILE A 136 -12.42 5.12 -3.26
CA ILE A 136 -11.96 4.82 -1.89
C ILE A 136 -13.02 4.02 -1.13
N ARG A 137 -14.29 4.40 -1.20
CA ARG A 137 -15.38 3.68 -0.53
C ARG A 137 -15.49 2.24 -1.01
N GLU A 138 -15.43 2.02 -2.32
CA GLU A 138 -15.49 0.68 -2.90
C GLU A 138 -14.25 -0.13 -2.55
N PHE A 139 -13.07 0.46 -2.62
CA PHE A 139 -11.82 -0.17 -2.23
C PHE A 139 -11.82 -0.54 -0.75
N THR A 140 -12.23 0.37 0.13
CA THR A 140 -12.31 0.13 1.58
C THR A 140 -13.23 -1.03 1.90
N ARG A 141 -14.38 -1.12 1.24
CA ARG A 141 -15.30 -2.23 1.41
C ARG A 141 -14.67 -3.58 1.00
N GLN A 142 -13.95 -3.63 -0.09
CA GLN A 142 -13.22 -4.85 -0.52
C GLN A 142 -12.04 -5.15 0.41
N ASN A 143 -11.38 -4.11 0.94
CA ASN A 143 -10.25 -4.23 1.84
C ASN A 143 -10.63 -4.65 3.27
N GLU A 144 -11.91 -4.63 3.65
CA GLU A 144 -12.37 -5.08 4.99
C GLU A 144 -11.87 -6.49 5.34
N ASN A 145 -11.79 -7.37 4.35
CA ASN A 145 -11.28 -8.73 4.54
C ASN A 145 -9.76 -8.79 4.74
N TYR A 146 -9.03 -7.82 4.26
CA TYR A 146 -7.56 -7.79 4.30
C TYR A 146 -7.01 -6.89 5.40
N ARG A 147 -7.76 -5.85 5.78
CA ARG A 147 -7.41 -4.87 6.82
C ARG A 147 -6.06 -4.18 6.58
N ILE A 148 -5.76 -3.87 5.32
CA ILE A 148 -4.57 -3.10 4.99
C ILE A 148 -4.81 -1.62 5.34
N PRO A 149 -3.92 -0.95 6.10
CA PRO A 149 -4.02 0.50 6.36
C PRO A 149 -3.95 1.32 5.08
N VAL A 150 -4.79 2.35 4.99
CA VAL A 150 -4.83 3.34 3.90
C VAL A 150 -4.57 4.72 4.48
#